data_8ea494c9b371f0cb31f3f9407eb84d36
#
_entry.id   8ea494c9b371f0cb31f3f9407eb84d36
#
_cell.length_a   1.000
_cell.length_b   1.000
_cell.length_c   1.000
_cell.angle_alpha   90.00
_cell.angle_beta   90.00
_cell.angle_gamma   90.00
#
_symmetry.space_group_name_H-M   'P 1'
#
loop_
_entity.id
_entity.type
_entity.pdbx_description
1 polymer ?
#
loop_
_entity_poly.entity_id
_entity_poly.type
_entity_poly.pdbx_seq_one_letter_code
_entity_poly.pdbx_strand_id
1 'polypeptide(L)'
;MKKKILFVINTLTIGGANTSLSALYAEMRDLYDIKVFALTHDGNKESHGFNEVLLSKDPIVDAFLGDFDNASRKDKPFRFIVKIFKRLCIKLHVNLEKYIFQRAVRKIEKLFSFDRVVAFQEEASALFASIFSCDDKLAWIHCDFTQGFPTNDAEIYRYFRKIVFVSHYTEQQFLDKFPKYKGHTCFVYNFLDESRIQRLAQKTIFDMDLSDKRFTLLSLGRIVPLKRFSKIPEIVAEIKSRGIDVRWIILGPVFDEKEYSILMNDIIKYNVGDSVLWLGDKINPYPYMLHSDLCVSLSTTEACPMIFNEARVLNVPIVTTDFGSANEFVTNGIDGFVCPIADIADVISDVCLNIDLYKSIREKSGTRYIVNNTIRKQLLSILN
;
A
#
# COMPACT_ATOMS: atom_id res chain seq x y z
N MET A 1 -13.42 -7.83 -30.16
CA MET A 1 -12.76 -6.60 -29.65
C MET A 1 -12.48 -6.80 -28.17
N LYS A 2 -11.33 -6.31 -27.66
CA LYS A 2 -11.05 -6.34 -26.22
C LYS A 2 -12.02 -5.41 -25.50
N LYS A 3 -12.51 -5.82 -24.30
CA LYS A 3 -13.30 -4.91 -23.44
C LYS A 3 -12.41 -3.75 -23.00
N LYS A 4 -12.97 -2.54 -22.97
CA LYS A 4 -12.29 -1.30 -22.59
C LYS A 4 -12.52 -1.02 -21.12
N ILE A 5 -11.45 -0.99 -20.34
CA ILE A 5 -11.49 -0.79 -18.89
C ILE A 5 -10.75 0.50 -18.52
N LEU A 6 -11.40 1.35 -17.75
CA LEU A 6 -10.76 2.51 -17.13
C LEU A 6 -10.49 2.24 -15.65
N PHE A 7 -9.24 2.30 -15.22
CA PHE A 7 -8.87 2.36 -13.81
C PHE A 7 -8.70 3.82 -13.39
N VAL A 8 -9.35 4.20 -12.31
CA VAL A 8 -9.24 5.54 -11.70
C VAL A 8 -8.49 5.40 -10.39
N ILE A 9 -7.42 6.19 -10.24
CA ILE A 9 -6.60 6.26 -9.02
C ILE A 9 -6.54 7.70 -8.50
N ASN A 10 -6.34 7.88 -7.19
CA ASN A 10 -6.23 9.20 -6.59
C ASN A 10 -4.96 9.91 -7.04
N THR A 11 -3.82 9.23 -6.95
CA THR A 11 -2.53 9.81 -7.30
C THR A 11 -1.59 8.78 -7.89
N LEU A 12 -0.73 9.23 -8.81
CA LEU A 12 0.34 8.42 -9.39
C LEU A 12 1.63 8.62 -8.58
N THR A 13 1.73 7.91 -7.46
CA THR A 13 2.89 7.93 -6.55
C THR A 13 3.33 6.51 -6.21
N ILE A 14 4.53 6.35 -5.67
CA ILE A 14 4.99 5.04 -5.18
C ILE A 14 4.18 4.68 -3.92
N GLY A 15 3.56 3.50 -3.94
CA GLY A 15 2.74 3.00 -2.83
C GLY A 15 2.12 1.64 -3.16
N GLY A 16 1.71 0.89 -2.12
CA GLY A 16 1.22 -0.48 -2.26
C GLY A 16 0.08 -0.66 -3.26
N ALA A 17 -0.94 0.22 -3.23
CA ALA A 17 -2.06 0.17 -4.18
C ALA A 17 -1.60 0.37 -5.63
N ASN A 18 -0.73 1.36 -5.89
CA ASN A 18 -0.23 1.63 -7.25
C ASN A 18 0.74 0.54 -7.73
N THR A 19 1.53 -0.06 -6.83
CA THR A 19 2.37 -1.23 -7.16
C THR A 19 1.50 -2.43 -7.54
N SER A 20 0.43 -2.68 -6.79
CA SER A 20 -0.54 -3.74 -7.11
C SER A 20 -1.24 -3.48 -8.45
N LEU A 21 -1.67 -2.23 -8.72
CA LEU A 21 -2.27 -1.88 -10.00
C LEU A 21 -1.30 -2.07 -11.17
N SER A 22 -0.03 -1.72 -11.00
CA SER A 22 1.01 -1.91 -12.02
C SER A 22 1.18 -3.38 -12.37
N ALA A 23 1.25 -4.26 -11.36
CA ALA A 23 1.35 -5.71 -11.56
C ALA A 23 0.08 -6.26 -12.22
N LEU A 24 -1.09 -5.83 -11.77
CA LEU A 24 -2.39 -6.18 -12.34
C LEU A 24 -2.51 -5.74 -13.80
N TYR A 25 -2.10 -4.52 -14.11
CA TYR A 25 -2.08 -3.98 -15.47
C TYR A 25 -1.20 -4.82 -16.40
N ALA A 26 0.02 -5.15 -15.96
CA ALA A 26 0.94 -5.99 -16.75
C ALA A 26 0.33 -7.35 -17.09
N GLU A 27 -0.42 -7.93 -16.16
CA GLU A 27 -1.12 -9.21 -16.32
C GLU A 27 -2.30 -9.14 -17.29
N MET A 28 -3.02 -8.02 -17.30
CA MET A 28 -4.30 -7.92 -17.98
C MET A 28 -4.27 -7.21 -19.33
N ARG A 29 -3.23 -6.44 -19.64
CA ARG A 29 -3.12 -5.61 -20.87
C ARG A 29 -3.25 -6.40 -22.17
N ASP A 30 -2.93 -7.70 -22.14
CA ASP A 30 -3.08 -8.56 -23.32
C ASP A 30 -4.52 -9.05 -23.51
N LEU A 31 -5.34 -9.06 -22.46
CA LEU A 31 -6.73 -9.50 -22.47
C LEU A 31 -7.71 -8.33 -22.68
N TYR A 32 -7.39 -7.15 -22.17
CA TYR A 32 -8.25 -5.97 -22.14
C TYR A 32 -7.55 -4.75 -22.73
N ASP A 33 -8.37 -3.79 -23.21
CA ASP A 33 -7.89 -2.43 -23.56
C ASP A 33 -8.00 -1.57 -22.30
N ILE A 34 -6.87 -1.36 -21.62
CA ILE A 34 -6.83 -0.73 -20.29
C ILE A 34 -6.26 0.67 -20.39
N LYS A 35 -7.00 1.64 -19.84
CA LYS A 35 -6.50 2.98 -19.55
C LYS A 35 -6.48 3.22 -18.05
N VAL A 36 -5.49 3.99 -17.59
CA VAL A 36 -5.39 4.43 -16.20
C VAL A 36 -5.59 5.94 -16.16
N PHE A 37 -6.48 6.42 -15.30
CA PHE A 37 -6.70 7.83 -15.05
C PHE A 37 -6.27 8.17 -13.63
N ALA A 38 -5.26 9.06 -13.51
CA ALA A 38 -4.84 9.58 -12.22
C ALA A 38 -5.46 10.96 -11.98
N LEU A 39 -6.13 11.14 -10.83
CA LEU A 39 -6.72 12.42 -10.45
C LEU A 39 -5.65 13.46 -10.17
N THR A 40 -4.55 13.05 -9.56
CA THR A 40 -3.36 13.89 -9.31
C THR A 40 -2.08 13.14 -9.64
N HIS A 41 -0.98 13.88 -9.80
CA HIS A 41 0.35 13.33 -9.98
C HIS A 41 1.39 14.25 -9.31
N ASP A 42 2.49 13.68 -8.87
CA ASP A 42 3.60 14.37 -8.21
C ASP A 42 4.60 15.05 -9.19
N GLY A 43 4.28 15.05 -10.47
CA GLY A 43 5.16 15.55 -11.54
C GLY A 43 6.19 14.54 -12.03
N ASN A 44 6.36 13.42 -11.36
CA ASN A 44 7.23 12.34 -11.78
C ASN A 44 6.49 11.49 -12.84
N LYS A 45 6.85 11.67 -14.11
CA LYS A 45 6.20 11.02 -15.25
C LYS A 45 6.70 9.59 -15.50
N GLU A 46 7.56 9.05 -14.68
CA GLU A 46 7.95 7.65 -14.81
C GLU A 46 6.70 6.79 -14.68
N SER A 47 6.25 6.32 -15.82
CA SER A 47 5.10 5.45 -15.92
C SER A 47 5.38 4.21 -15.06
N HIS A 48 4.56 3.98 -14.05
CA HIS A 48 4.61 2.76 -13.23
C HIS A 48 4.36 1.48 -14.06
N GLY A 49 4.87 1.44 -15.30
CA GLY A 49 4.69 0.35 -16.26
C GLY A 49 3.38 0.43 -17.06
N PHE A 50 2.62 1.53 -16.95
CA PHE A 50 1.43 1.75 -17.76
C PHE A 50 1.79 2.30 -19.14
N ASN A 51 1.21 1.73 -20.22
CA ASN A 51 1.46 2.22 -21.58
C ASN A 51 0.88 3.62 -21.81
N GLU A 52 -0.26 3.91 -21.18
CA GLU A 52 -0.93 5.19 -21.31
C GLU A 52 -1.61 5.57 -19.99
N VAL A 53 -1.19 6.68 -19.42
CA VAL A 53 -1.84 7.30 -18.27
C VAL A 53 -2.55 8.57 -18.73
N LEU A 54 -3.86 8.59 -18.54
CA LEU A 54 -4.67 9.77 -18.74
C LEU A 54 -4.55 10.65 -17.47
N LEU A 55 -4.05 11.85 -17.64
CA LEU A 55 -4.02 12.83 -16.56
C LEU A 55 -5.18 13.81 -16.75
N SER A 56 -5.69 14.35 -15.66
CA SER A 56 -6.58 15.49 -15.74
C SER A 56 -5.81 16.65 -16.42
N LYS A 57 -6.32 17.09 -17.58
CA LYS A 57 -5.84 18.32 -18.23
C LYS A 57 -6.73 19.51 -17.89
N ASP A 58 -7.64 19.36 -16.93
CA ASP A 58 -8.51 20.45 -16.50
C ASP A 58 -7.84 21.21 -15.36
N PRO A 59 -7.43 22.49 -15.57
CA PRO A 59 -6.74 23.27 -14.54
C PRO A 59 -7.52 23.41 -13.24
N ILE A 60 -8.85 23.31 -13.30
CA ILE A 60 -9.71 23.38 -12.11
C ILE A 60 -9.60 22.08 -11.31
N VAL A 61 -9.62 20.92 -11.98
CA VAL A 61 -9.44 19.61 -11.32
C VAL A 61 -8.06 19.56 -10.69
N ASP A 62 -7.01 19.94 -11.42
CA ASP A 62 -5.64 19.94 -10.93
C ASP A 62 -5.45 20.88 -9.74
N ALA A 63 -6.10 22.06 -9.78
CA ALA A 63 -6.04 23.01 -8.68
C ALA A 63 -6.85 22.58 -7.46
N PHE A 64 -7.92 21.83 -7.67
CA PHE A 64 -8.81 21.36 -6.61
C PHE A 64 -8.24 20.16 -5.83
N LEU A 65 -7.60 19.23 -6.55
CA LEU A 65 -7.06 17.99 -6.00
C LEU A 65 -5.57 18.05 -5.69
N GLY A 66 -4.82 18.92 -6.42
CA GLY A 66 -3.38 19.02 -6.27
C GLY A 66 -2.95 19.62 -4.93
N ASP A 67 -1.82 19.14 -4.43
CA ASP A 67 -1.21 19.66 -3.22
C ASP A 67 -0.74 21.11 -3.43
N PHE A 68 -1.13 21.99 -2.51
CA PHE A 68 -0.79 23.41 -2.57
C PHE A 68 0.72 23.64 -2.37
N ASP A 69 1.34 22.84 -1.51
CA ASP A 69 2.73 23.04 -1.12
C ASP A 69 3.70 22.65 -2.26
N ASN A 70 3.33 21.65 -3.05
CA ASN A 70 4.07 21.17 -4.21
C ASN A 70 3.72 21.92 -5.52
N ALA A 71 2.86 22.94 -5.46
CA ALA A 71 2.48 23.71 -6.63
C ALA A 71 3.63 24.56 -7.17
N SER A 72 3.71 24.70 -8.51
CA SER A 72 4.62 25.66 -9.13
C SER A 72 4.34 27.09 -8.64
N ARG A 73 5.36 27.98 -8.65
CA ARG A 73 5.17 29.37 -8.24
C ARG A 73 4.07 30.09 -9.06
N LYS A 74 3.85 29.68 -10.30
CA LYS A 74 2.82 30.26 -11.20
C LYS A 74 1.41 29.78 -10.83
N ASP A 75 1.26 28.55 -10.31
CA ASP A 75 -0.03 27.95 -10.01
C ASP A 75 -0.50 28.25 -8.58
N LYS A 76 0.42 28.61 -7.67
CA LYS A 76 0.08 28.92 -6.26
C LYS A 76 -1.05 29.92 -6.08
N PRO A 77 -1.11 31.08 -6.79
CA PRO A 77 -2.21 32.03 -6.62
C PRO A 77 -3.57 31.42 -7.00
N PHE A 78 -3.62 30.67 -8.10
CA PHE A 78 -4.86 30.05 -8.55
C PHE A 78 -5.32 28.94 -7.59
N ARG A 79 -4.41 28.09 -7.13
CA ARG A 79 -4.70 27.07 -6.12
C ARG A 79 -5.15 27.68 -4.78
N PHE A 80 -4.61 28.84 -4.39
CA PHE A 80 -5.04 29.56 -3.20
C PHE A 80 -6.50 30.02 -3.29
N ILE A 81 -6.88 30.58 -4.44
CA ILE A 81 -8.27 30.98 -4.72
C ILE A 81 -9.20 29.76 -4.64
N VAL A 82 -8.82 28.65 -5.27
CA VAL A 82 -9.59 27.40 -5.23
C VAL A 82 -9.73 26.87 -3.80
N LYS A 83 -8.67 26.97 -2.98
CA LYS A 83 -8.69 26.58 -1.55
C LYS A 83 -9.66 27.42 -0.73
N ILE A 84 -9.71 28.74 -0.95
CA ILE A 84 -10.67 29.64 -0.29
C ILE A 84 -12.09 29.29 -0.74
N PHE A 85 -12.30 29.11 -2.04
CA PHE A 85 -13.61 28.77 -2.60
C PHE A 85 -14.10 27.40 -2.10
N LYS A 86 -13.22 26.42 -2.01
CA LYS A 86 -13.51 25.10 -1.40
C LYS A 86 -14.02 25.26 0.05
N ARG A 87 -13.34 26.08 0.88
CA ARG A 87 -13.75 26.36 2.26
C ARG A 87 -15.12 27.03 2.33
N LEU A 88 -15.40 27.97 1.41
CA LEU A 88 -16.68 28.64 1.34
C LEU A 88 -17.80 27.67 0.96
N CYS A 89 -17.57 26.82 -0.05
CA CYS A 89 -18.55 25.82 -0.49
C CYS A 89 -18.85 24.79 0.62
N ILE A 90 -17.83 24.37 1.38
CA ILE A 90 -18.05 23.51 2.55
C ILE A 90 -18.98 24.17 3.55
N LYS A 91 -18.76 25.47 3.86
CA LYS A 91 -19.65 26.22 4.77
C LYS A 91 -21.08 26.36 4.26
N LEU A 92 -21.25 26.42 2.95
CA LEU A 92 -22.56 26.55 2.28
C LEU A 92 -23.19 25.18 1.94
N HIS A 93 -22.59 24.07 2.36
CA HIS A 93 -23.04 22.70 2.03
C HIS A 93 -23.15 22.42 0.52
N VAL A 94 -22.36 23.12 -0.30
CA VAL A 94 -22.31 22.89 -1.76
C VAL A 94 -21.25 21.84 -2.06
N ASN A 95 -21.65 20.73 -2.68
CA ASN A 95 -20.73 19.69 -3.10
C ASN A 95 -20.01 20.06 -4.40
N LEU A 96 -19.03 20.99 -4.26
CA LEU A 96 -18.23 21.52 -5.36
C LEU A 96 -17.43 20.41 -6.06
N GLU A 97 -16.93 19.44 -5.30
CA GLU A 97 -16.13 18.33 -5.81
C GLU A 97 -16.88 17.51 -6.86
N LYS A 98 -18.11 17.13 -6.54
CA LYS A 98 -18.98 16.40 -7.46
C LYS A 98 -19.21 17.18 -8.77
N TYR A 99 -19.41 18.49 -8.70
CA TYR A 99 -19.62 19.33 -9.88
C TYR A 99 -18.37 19.39 -10.79
N ILE A 100 -17.19 19.57 -10.17
CA ILE A 100 -15.90 19.59 -10.89
C ILE A 100 -15.66 18.22 -11.56
N PHE A 101 -15.90 17.14 -10.85
CA PHE A 101 -15.76 15.79 -11.37
C PHE A 101 -16.73 15.50 -12.51
N GLN A 102 -18.00 15.92 -12.41
CA GLN A 102 -18.96 15.80 -13.50
C GLN A 102 -18.49 16.49 -14.79
N ARG A 103 -17.87 17.68 -14.66
CA ARG A 103 -17.30 18.39 -15.81
C ARG A 103 -16.15 17.60 -16.45
N ALA A 104 -15.25 17.04 -15.63
CA ALA A 104 -14.11 16.25 -16.11
C ALA A 104 -14.56 14.96 -16.77
N VAL A 105 -15.47 14.21 -16.14
CA VAL A 105 -16.03 12.96 -16.67
C VAL A 105 -16.70 13.18 -18.03
N ARG A 106 -17.53 14.24 -18.17
CA ARG A 106 -18.15 14.58 -19.47
C ARG A 106 -17.14 14.83 -20.59
N LYS A 107 -15.97 15.40 -20.27
CA LYS A 107 -14.89 15.58 -21.25
C LYS A 107 -14.26 14.26 -21.65
N ILE A 108 -14.04 13.37 -20.69
CA ILE A 108 -13.47 12.03 -20.95
C ILE A 108 -14.43 11.19 -21.81
N GLU A 109 -15.71 11.17 -21.45
CA GLU A 109 -16.75 10.40 -22.17
C GLU A 109 -17.01 10.89 -23.60
N LYS A 110 -16.67 12.16 -23.91
CA LYS A 110 -16.67 12.66 -25.29
C LYS A 110 -15.55 12.09 -26.14
N LEU A 111 -14.45 11.67 -25.54
CA LEU A 111 -13.25 11.18 -26.21
C LEU A 111 -13.13 9.66 -26.19
N PHE A 112 -13.67 9.03 -25.15
CA PHE A 112 -13.52 7.60 -24.88
C PHE A 112 -14.85 7.00 -24.42
N SER A 113 -15.11 5.77 -24.84
CA SER A 113 -16.15 4.91 -24.28
C SER A 113 -15.51 3.76 -23.52
N PHE A 114 -16.04 3.41 -22.37
CA PHE A 114 -15.55 2.31 -21.53
C PHE A 114 -16.67 1.31 -21.28
N ASP A 115 -16.35 0.02 -21.38
CA ASP A 115 -17.25 -1.07 -21.01
C ASP A 115 -17.32 -1.24 -19.50
N ARG A 116 -16.24 -0.79 -18.78
CA ARG A 116 -16.12 -0.85 -17.34
C ARG A 116 -15.27 0.29 -16.79
N VAL A 117 -15.67 0.81 -15.63
CA VAL A 117 -14.90 1.79 -14.86
C VAL A 117 -14.62 1.22 -13.47
N VAL A 118 -13.35 1.25 -13.07
CA VAL A 118 -12.86 0.72 -11.78
C VAL A 118 -12.26 1.87 -10.96
N ALA A 119 -12.89 2.21 -9.85
CA ALA A 119 -12.23 3.02 -8.83
C ALA A 119 -11.23 2.13 -8.08
N PHE A 120 -9.94 2.31 -8.32
CA PHE A 120 -8.91 1.45 -7.71
C PHE A 120 -8.39 1.95 -6.38
N GLN A 121 -9.04 2.94 -5.81
CA GLN A 121 -8.83 3.48 -4.46
C GLN A 121 -10.15 4.07 -3.96
N GLU A 122 -10.16 4.38 -2.68
CA GLU A 122 -11.29 4.99 -1.97
C GLU A 122 -11.44 6.48 -2.30
N GLU A 123 -12.41 7.12 -1.65
CA GLU A 123 -12.62 8.57 -1.62
C GLU A 123 -12.79 9.20 -3.01
N ALA A 124 -11.84 10.05 -3.42
CA ALA A 124 -11.96 10.85 -4.64
C ALA A 124 -12.08 9.99 -5.90
N SER A 125 -11.34 8.87 -6.00
CA SER A 125 -11.45 7.96 -7.15
C SER A 125 -12.79 7.24 -7.18
N ALA A 126 -13.34 6.86 -6.03
CA ALA A 126 -14.68 6.27 -5.94
C ALA A 126 -15.76 7.29 -6.34
N LEU A 127 -15.67 8.53 -5.83
CA LEU A 127 -16.59 9.60 -6.24
C LEU A 127 -16.49 9.89 -7.74
N PHE A 128 -15.27 9.98 -8.27
CA PHE A 128 -15.04 10.25 -9.69
C PHE A 128 -15.59 9.14 -10.59
N ALA A 129 -15.28 7.89 -10.26
CA ALA A 129 -15.76 6.73 -11.01
C ALA A 129 -17.28 6.56 -10.96
N SER A 130 -17.92 6.93 -9.84
CA SER A 130 -19.37 6.83 -9.68
C SER A 130 -20.15 7.68 -10.67
N ILE A 131 -19.54 8.74 -11.20
CA ILE A 131 -20.18 9.75 -12.09
C ILE A 131 -20.25 9.27 -13.54
N PHE A 132 -19.40 8.33 -13.97
CA PHE A 132 -19.44 7.82 -15.33
C PHE A 132 -20.81 7.21 -15.66
N SER A 133 -21.21 7.37 -16.92
CA SER A 133 -22.47 6.82 -17.45
C SER A 133 -22.44 5.30 -17.64
N CYS A 134 -21.24 4.69 -17.66
CA CYS A 134 -21.04 3.25 -17.72
C CYS A 134 -21.78 2.53 -16.58
N ASP A 135 -22.56 1.50 -16.88
CA ASP A 135 -23.32 0.72 -15.89
C ASP A 135 -22.43 -0.24 -15.10
N ASP A 136 -21.37 -0.77 -15.71
CA ASP A 136 -20.47 -1.71 -15.08
C ASP A 136 -19.33 -0.97 -14.34
N LYS A 137 -19.55 -0.70 -13.05
CA LYS A 137 -18.58 -0.03 -12.19
C LYS A 137 -18.15 -0.92 -11.04
N LEU A 138 -16.85 -0.91 -10.73
CA LEU A 138 -16.25 -1.58 -9.58
C LEU A 138 -15.56 -0.57 -8.67
N ALA A 139 -15.72 -0.73 -7.36
CA ALA A 139 -14.92 0.01 -6.37
C ALA A 139 -13.93 -0.93 -5.72
N TRP A 140 -12.65 -0.54 -5.67
CA TRP A 140 -11.59 -1.30 -5.03
C TRP A 140 -11.13 -0.57 -3.78
N ILE A 141 -11.05 -1.26 -2.65
CA ILE A 141 -10.79 -0.68 -1.33
C ILE A 141 -9.51 -1.28 -0.76
N HIS A 142 -8.55 -0.40 -0.47
CA HIS A 142 -7.22 -0.73 0.01
C HIS A 142 -6.97 -0.32 1.47
N CYS A 143 -7.96 0.29 2.14
CA CYS A 143 -7.80 0.73 3.53
C CYS A 143 -8.39 -0.27 4.53
N ASP A 144 -7.90 -0.18 5.77
CA ASP A 144 -8.50 -0.83 6.93
C ASP A 144 -9.52 0.12 7.58
N PHE A 145 -10.75 -0.35 7.75
CA PHE A 145 -11.85 0.42 8.32
C PHE A 145 -11.74 0.65 9.83
N THR A 146 -10.88 -0.06 10.54
CA THR A 146 -10.69 0.10 11.99
C THR A 146 -10.07 1.43 12.36
N GLN A 147 -9.34 2.08 11.44
CA GLN A 147 -8.68 3.37 11.63
C GLN A 147 -9.56 4.58 11.29
N GLY A 148 -10.86 4.37 11.16
CA GLY A 148 -11.81 5.40 10.78
C GLY A 148 -11.86 5.56 9.27
N PHE A 149 -12.86 4.97 8.67
CA PHE A 149 -13.16 5.23 7.27
C PHE A 149 -13.49 6.73 7.12
N PRO A 150 -12.88 7.44 6.17
CA PRO A 150 -12.98 8.90 6.08
C PRO A 150 -14.42 9.40 5.89
N THR A 151 -15.30 8.52 5.44
CA THR A 151 -16.74 8.83 5.31
C THR A 151 -17.56 7.86 6.14
N ASN A 152 -18.33 8.39 7.07
CA ASN A 152 -19.45 7.65 7.70
C ASN A 152 -20.51 7.24 6.67
N ASP A 153 -20.33 7.62 5.41
CA ASP A 153 -21.29 7.49 4.33
C ASP A 153 -20.76 6.54 3.25
N ALA A 154 -21.15 5.27 3.36
CA ALA A 154 -20.92 4.28 2.30
C ALA A 154 -21.92 4.44 1.12
N GLU A 155 -22.76 5.50 1.08
CA GLU A 155 -23.79 5.65 0.06
C GLU A 155 -23.24 5.74 -1.37
N ILE A 156 -21.99 6.19 -1.53
CA ILE A 156 -21.36 6.23 -2.86
C ILE A 156 -21.21 4.84 -3.48
N TYR A 157 -21.03 3.81 -2.66
CA TYR A 157 -20.82 2.45 -3.16
C TYR A 157 -22.07 1.80 -3.77
N ARG A 158 -23.25 2.38 -3.59
CA ARG A 158 -24.49 1.95 -4.29
C ARG A 158 -24.42 2.07 -5.81
N TYR A 159 -23.51 2.89 -6.34
CA TYR A 159 -23.31 3.07 -7.77
C TYR A 159 -22.41 2.02 -8.40
N PHE A 160 -21.86 1.12 -7.61
CA PHE A 160 -20.94 0.10 -8.06
C PHE A 160 -21.61 -1.29 -8.03
N ARG A 161 -21.38 -2.06 -9.09
CA ARG A 161 -21.88 -3.43 -9.19
C ARG A 161 -21.25 -4.34 -8.14
N LYS A 162 -19.96 -4.16 -7.87
CA LYS A 162 -19.20 -4.85 -6.83
C LYS A 162 -18.26 -3.90 -6.11
N ILE A 163 -18.08 -4.17 -4.83
CA ILE A 163 -17.08 -3.55 -3.97
C ILE A 163 -16.03 -4.62 -3.67
N VAL A 164 -14.81 -4.39 -4.11
CA VAL A 164 -13.70 -5.34 -4.03
C VAL A 164 -12.76 -4.92 -2.91
N PHE A 165 -12.52 -5.77 -1.97
CA PHE A 165 -11.59 -5.55 -0.85
C PHE A 165 -10.27 -6.28 -1.11
N VAL A 166 -9.19 -5.83 -0.47
CA VAL A 166 -7.87 -6.44 -0.65
C VAL A 166 -7.57 -7.58 0.33
N SER A 167 -8.50 -7.86 1.24
CA SER A 167 -8.43 -8.98 2.17
C SER A 167 -9.83 -9.39 2.64
N HIS A 168 -9.98 -10.61 3.08
CA HIS A 168 -11.23 -11.09 3.69
C HIS A 168 -11.54 -10.31 4.98
N TYR A 169 -10.52 -10.01 5.78
CA TYR A 169 -10.66 -9.20 6.99
C TYR A 169 -11.31 -7.84 6.70
N THR A 170 -10.79 -7.10 5.71
CA THR A 170 -11.31 -5.76 5.39
C THR A 170 -12.72 -5.81 4.79
N GLU A 171 -13.05 -6.85 4.01
CA GLU A 171 -14.41 -7.12 3.56
C GLU A 171 -15.36 -7.30 4.74
N GLN A 172 -14.98 -8.15 5.70
CA GLN A 172 -15.81 -8.43 6.88
C GLN A 172 -16.01 -7.17 7.73
N GLN A 173 -14.96 -6.40 8.00
CA GLN A 173 -15.06 -5.12 8.71
C GLN A 173 -16.05 -4.15 8.04
N PHE A 174 -16.05 -4.10 6.72
CA PHE A 174 -17.02 -3.29 6.00
C PHE A 174 -18.45 -3.81 6.14
N LEU A 175 -18.66 -5.11 6.03
CA LEU A 175 -19.97 -5.73 6.12
C LEU A 175 -20.56 -5.62 7.55
N ASP A 176 -19.72 -5.71 8.58
CA ASP A 176 -20.13 -5.50 9.97
C ASP A 176 -20.70 -4.08 10.17
N LYS A 177 -20.08 -3.10 9.53
CA LYS A 177 -20.52 -1.69 9.59
C LYS A 177 -21.68 -1.39 8.62
N PHE A 178 -21.71 -2.04 7.45
CA PHE A 178 -22.65 -1.79 6.37
C PHE A 178 -23.29 -3.08 5.83
N PRO A 179 -24.09 -3.80 6.62
CA PRO A 179 -24.63 -5.12 6.26
C PRO A 179 -25.54 -5.09 5.01
N LYS A 180 -26.04 -3.91 4.63
CA LYS A 180 -26.84 -3.73 3.39
C LYS A 180 -26.10 -4.10 2.10
N TYR A 181 -24.76 -4.13 2.13
CA TYR A 181 -23.95 -4.49 0.97
C TYR A 181 -23.61 -5.99 0.87
N LYS A 182 -24.16 -6.82 1.76
CA LYS A 182 -23.99 -8.28 1.69
C LYS A 182 -24.42 -8.80 0.31
N GLY A 183 -23.53 -9.59 -0.33
CA GLY A 183 -23.73 -10.08 -1.70
C GLY A 183 -23.24 -9.12 -2.82
N HIS A 184 -22.93 -7.86 -2.48
CA HIS A 184 -22.32 -6.90 -3.39
C HIS A 184 -20.82 -6.72 -3.16
N THR A 185 -20.25 -7.40 -2.18
CA THR A 185 -18.82 -7.39 -1.85
C THR A 185 -18.12 -8.66 -2.31
N CYS A 186 -16.82 -8.60 -2.43
CA CYS A 186 -15.89 -9.71 -2.56
C CYS A 186 -14.50 -9.23 -2.20
N PHE A 187 -13.54 -10.17 -2.03
CA PHE A 187 -12.14 -9.77 -1.87
C PHE A 187 -11.27 -10.37 -2.97
N VAL A 188 -10.22 -9.63 -3.32
CA VAL A 188 -9.14 -10.04 -4.22
C VAL A 188 -7.84 -9.51 -3.66
N TYR A 189 -6.94 -10.39 -3.30
CA TYR A 189 -5.64 -9.98 -2.79
C TYR A 189 -4.85 -9.17 -3.80
N ASN A 190 -3.91 -8.38 -3.30
CA ASN A 190 -3.04 -7.58 -4.13
C ASN A 190 -2.18 -8.45 -5.06
N PHE A 191 -2.16 -8.09 -6.33
CA PHE A 191 -1.36 -8.77 -7.35
C PHE A 191 0.12 -8.38 -7.21
N LEU A 192 1.01 -9.35 -7.49
CA LEU A 192 2.46 -9.16 -7.46
C LEU A 192 3.10 -9.50 -8.80
N ASP A 193 4.12 -8.78 -9.17
CA ASP A 193 5.04 -9.14 -10.25
C ASP A 193 6.23 -9.91 -9.65
N GLU A 194 6.06 -11.21 -9.43
CA GLU A 194 7.04 -12.11 -8.82
C GLU A 194 8.37 -12.09 -9.58
N SER A 195 8.29 -12.19 -10.92
CA SER A 195 9.47 -12.19 -11.79
C SER A 195 10.26 -10.88 -11.68
N ARG A 196 9.55 -9.75 -11.55
CA ARG A 196 10.16 -8.44 -11.33
C ARG A 196 10.85 -8.37 -9.99
N ILE A 197 10.19 -8.85 -8.91
CA ILE A 197 10.75 -8.87 -7.56
C ILE A 197 12.04 -9.67 -7.55
N GLN A 198 12.02 -10.91 -8.06
CA GLN A 198 13.19 -11.79 -8.12
C GLN A 198 14.34 -11.17 -8.92
N ARG A 199 14.05 -10.59 -10.09
CA ARG A 199 15.06 -9.92 -10.92
C ARG A 199 15.65 -8.69 -10.25
N LEU A 200 14.82 -7.86 -9.60
CA LEU A 200 15.28 -6.64 -8.94
C LEU A 200 16.05 -6.95 -7.66
N ALA A 201 15.73 -8.04 -6.97
CA ALA A 201 16.44 -8.50 -5.77
C ALA A 201 17.92 -8.85 -6.03
N GLN A 202 18.28 -9.19 -7.28
CA GLN A 202 19.67 -9.50 -7.67
C GLN A 202 20.52 -8.25 -7.99
N LYS A 203 19.96 -7.05 -7.85
CA LYS A 203 20.72 -5.81 -8.07
C LYS A 203 21.66 -5.53 -6.92
N THR A 204 22.85 -5.00 -7.26
CA THR A 204 23.85 -4.63 -6.26
C THR A 204 23.37 -3.49 -5.38
N ILE A 205 23.68 -3.58 -4.09
CA ILE A 205 23.54 -2.51 -3.09
C ILE A 205 24.93 -2.05 -2.64
N PHE A 206 25.06 -0.74 -2.35
CA PHE A 206 26.33 -0.12 -2.04
C PHE A 206 26.34 0.54 -0.65
N ASP A 207 25.19 0.69 -0.01
CA ASP A 207 24.98 1.39 1.26
C ASP A 207 24.58 0.45 2.41
N MET A 208 24.81 -0.84 2.23
CA MET A 208 24.64 -1.88 3.23
C MET A 208 25.86 -2.78 3.20
N ASP A 209 26.51 -2.95 4.35
CA ASP A 209 27.62 -3.89 4.47
C ASP A 209 27.13 -5.34 4.43
N LEU A 210 27.42 -6.03 3.33
CA LEU A 210 27.06 -7.44 3.14
C LEU A 210 28.06 -8.41 3.82
N SER A 211 29.19 -7.91 4.32
CA SER A 211 30.15 -8.71 5.09
C SER A 211 29.76 -8.86 6.56
N ASP A 212 28.87 -8.02 7.03
CA ASP A 212 28.29 -8.09 8.39
C ASP A 212 27.48 -9.40 8.53
N LYS A 213 27.86 -10.22 9.51
CA LYS A 213 27.27 -11.56 9.74
C LYS A 213 26.18 -11.57 10.82
N ARG A 214 25.86 -10.40 11.38
CA ARG A 214 24.77 -10.29 12.34
C ARG A 214 23.45 -10.71 11.71
N PHE A 215 22.58 -11.27 12.52
CA PHE A 215 21.22 -11.58 12.13
C PHE A 215 20.51 -10.28 11.71
N THR A 216 20.05 -10.21 10.46
CA THR A 216 19.58 -8.95 9.85
C THR A 216 18.06 -8.91 9.79
N LEU A 217 17.49 -7.93 10.44
CA LEU A 217 16.05 -7.62 10.43
C LEU A 217 15.78 -6.47 9.45
N LEU A 218 14.66 -6.53 8.76
CA LEU A 218 14.23 -5.47 7.83
C LEU A 218 12.81 -4.99 8.16
N SER A 219 12.66 -3.70 8.32
CA SER A 219 11.36 -3.02 8.31
C SER A 219 11.27 -2.07 7.13
N LEU A 220 10.13 -2.06 6.43
CA LEU A 220 9.95 -1.28 5.23
C LEU A 220 8.60 -0.55 5.24
N GLY A 221 8.63 0.74 4.93
CA GLY A 221 7.45 1.58 4.83
C GLY A 221 7.71 3.04 5.17
N ARG A 222 6.68 3.86 5.00
CA ARG A 222 6.72 5.28 5.39
C ARG A 222 6.91 5.40 6.91
N ILE A 223 7.76 6.34 7.35
CA ILE A 223 7.86 6.68 8.78
C ILE A 223 6.62 7.48 9.16
N VAL A 224 5.67 6.80 9.80
CA VAL A 224 4.41 7.32 10.31
C VAL A 224 4.04 6.57 11.61
N PRO A 225 3.23 7.15 12.52
CA PRO A 225 2.86 6.52 13.79
C PRO A 225 2.29 5.10 13.65
N LEU A 226 1.52 4.85 12.58
CA LEU A 226 0.92 3.53 12.32
C LEU A 226 1.94 2.41 12.12
N LYS A 227 3.16 2.72 11.67
CA LYS A 227 4.25 1.74 11.45
C LYS A 227 5.09 1.48 12.69
N ARG A 228 4.99 2.34 13.72
CA ARG A 228 5.68 2.21 15.01
C ARG A 228 7.19 1.99 14.92
N PHE A 229 7.86 2.58 13.93
CA PHE A 229 9.32 2.43 13.80
C PHE A 229 10.09 3.01 15.00
N SER A 230 9.51 3.97 15.70
CA SER A 230 10.02 4.49 16.97
C SER A 230 10.14 3.43 18.08
N LYS A 231 9.46 2.27 17.95
CA LYS A 231 9.60 1.16 18.90
C LYS A 231 10.80 0.24 18.63
N ILE A 232 11.40 0.32 17.45
CA ILE A 232 12.52 -0.55 17.08
C ILE A 232 13.74 -0.41 18.03
N PRO A 233 14.18 0.82 18.43
CA PRO A 233 15.33 0.95 19.33
C PRO A 233 15.15 0.27 20.68
N GLU A 234 13.96 0.35 21.28
CA GLU A 234 13.60 -0.31 22.54
C GLU A 234 13.69 -1.83 22.40
N ILE A 235 13.10 -2.39 21.34
CA ILE A 235 13.11 -3.84 21.04
C ILE A 235 14.55 -4.32 20.80
N VAL A 236 15.37 -3.58 20.07
CA VAL A 236 16.78 -3.96 19.84
C VAL A 236 17.58 -3.93 21.14
N ALA A 237 17.37 -2.93 21.99
CA ALA A 237 18.03 -2.87 23.31
C ALA A 237 17.67 -4.09 24.18
N GLU A 238 16.41 -4.52 24.14
CA GLU A 238 15.96 -5.70 24.85
C GLU A 238 16.61 -6.98 24.31
N ILE A 239 16.68 -7.18 22.98
CA ILE A 239 17.37 -8.31 22.34
C ILE A 239 18.86 -8.31 22.73
N LYS A 240 19.53 -7.13 22.68
CA LYS A 240 20.94 -6.99 23.08
C LYS A 240 21.18 -7.31 24.56
N SER A 241 20.23 -6.99 25.44
CA SER A 241 20.34 -7.34 26.88
C SER A 241 20.39 -8.84 27.15
N ARG A 242 19.92 -9.64 26.19
CA ARG A 242 19.99 -11.11 26.21
C ARG A 242 21.26 -11.67 25.58
N GLY A 243 22.21 -10.80 25.20
CA GLY A 243 23.48 -11.19 24.60
C GLY A 243 23.38 -11.51 23.10
N ILE A 244 22.27 -11.14 22.45
CA ILE A 244 22.04 -11.38 21.01
C ILE A 244 22.36 -10.09 20.25
N ASP A 245 23.27 -10.15 19.29
CA ASP A 245 23.64 -9.03 18.45
C ASP A 245 22.92 -9.12 17.10
N VAL A 246 22.05 -8.15 16.83
CA VAL A 246 21.26 -8.05 15.60
C VAL A 246 21.54 -6.75 14.88
N ARG A 247 21.29 -6.73 13.59
CA ARG A 247 21.24 -5.52 12.76
C ARG A 247 19.82 -5.32 12.26
N TRP A 248 19.22 -4.15 12.52
CA TRP A 248 17.89 -3.82 12.07
C TRP A 248 17.91 -2.65 11.08
N ILE A 249 17.53 -2.95 9.85
CA ILE A 249 17.49 -1.99 8.74
C ILE A 249 16.07 -1.46 8.59
N ILE A 250 15.94 -0.14 8.48
CA ILE A 250 14.69 0.55 8.23
C ILE A 250 14.78 1.23 6.86
N LEU A 251 13.84 0.91 5.95
CA LEU A 251 13.74 1.54 4.64
C LEU A 251 12.42 2.28 4.52
N GLY A 252 12.47 3.48 3.98
CA GLY A 252 11.31 4.26 3.60
C GLY A 252 11.44 5.75 3.89
N PRO A 253 10.57 6.56 3.28
CA PRO A 253 10.60 8.01 3.41
C PRO A 253 9.97 8.47 4.73
N VAL A 254 10.42 9.64 5.19
CA VAL A 254 9.82 10.36 6.32
C VAL A 254 8.54 11.05 5.84
N PHE A 255 7.41 10.68 6.44
CA PHE A 255 6.11 11.31 6.24
C PHE A 255 5.60 12.02 7.49
N ASP A 256 6.15 11.66 8.65
CA ASP A 256 5.88 12.32 9.94
C ASP A 256 7.20 12.63 10.62
N GLU A 257 7.58 13.92 10.64
CA GLU A 257 8.82 14.43 11.23
C GLU A 257 8.89 14.18 12.75
N LYS A 258 7.74 14.15 13.43
CA LYS A 258 7.69 13.87 14.85
C LYS A 258 8.05 12.41 15.13
N GLU A 259 7.43 11.48 14.39
CA GLU A 259 7.73 10.05 14.50
C GLU A 259 9.21 9.76 14.18
N TYR A 260 9.74 10.41 13.12
CA TYR A 260 11.16 10.32 12.79
C TYR A 260 12.06 10.85 13.91
N SER A 261 11.72 12.00 14.49
CA SER A 261 12.49 12.57 15.60
C SER A 261 12.49 11.66 16.84
N ILE A 262 11.35 11.02 17.13
CA ILE A 262 11.26 10.04 18.23
C ILE A 262 12.17 8.85 17.93
N LEU A 263 12.12 8.28 16.74
CA LEU A 263 12.98 7.17 16.31
C LEU A 263 14.46 7.51 16.51
N MET A 264 14.91 8.66 16.02
CA MET A 264 16.33 9.05 16.10
C MET A 264 16.78 9.33 17.54
N ASN A 265 15.93 9.95 18.36
CA ASN A 265 16.21 10.18 19.78
C ASN A 265 16.28 8.86 20.55
N ASP A 266 15.39 7.91 20.25
CA ASP A 266 15.38 6.62 20.92
C ASP A 266 16.57 5.73 20.52
N ILE A 267 17.09 5.83 19.28
CA ILE A 267 18.35 5.20 18.88
C ILE A 267 19.50 5.66 19.79
N ILE A 268 19.57 6.96 20.07
CA ILE A 268 20.59 7.53 20.98
C ILE A 268 20.32 7.10 22.42
N LYS A 269 19.12 7.25 22.91
CA LYS A 269 18.68 6.93 24.27
C LYS A 269 19.00 5.49 24.67
N TYR A 270 18.71 4.55 23.77
CA TYR A 270 18.95 3.12 24.00
C TYR A 270 20.37 2.65 23.62
N ASN A 271 21.20 3.56 23.09
CA ASN A 271 22.57 3.27 22.64
C ASN A 271 22.64 2.10 21.64
N VAL A 272 21.81 2.15 20.60
CA VAL A 272 21.69 1.09 19.58
C VAL A 272 22.00 1.58 18.16
N GLY A 273 22.76 2.67 18.03
CA GLY A 273 23.08 3.26 16.73
C GLY A 273 23.99 2.41 15.84
N ASP A 274 24.69 1.42 16.42
CA ASP A 274 25.44 0.41 15.68
C ASP A 274 24.57 -0.72 15.12
N SER A 275 23.36 -0.86 15.64
CA SER A 275 22.43 -1.95 15.33
C SER A 275 21.19 -1.50 14.56
N VAL A 276 20.72 -0.27 14.76
CA VAL A 276 19.52 0.28 14.08
C VAL A 276 19.94 1.28 13.02
N LEU A 277 19.69 0.95 11.75
CA LEU A 277 20.13 1.71 10.59
C LEU A 277 18.94 2.15 9.75
N TRP A 278 18.63 3.45 9.73
CA TRP A 278 17.71 4.01 8.74
C TRP A 278 18.47 4.39 7.48
N LEU A 279 18.19 3.72 6.36
CA LEU A 279 18.85 3.94 5.08
C LEU A 279 18.04 4.81 4.11
N GLY A 280 16.93 5.41 4.58
CA GLY A 280 16.09 6.29 3.79
C GLY A 280 15.19 5.56 2.81
N ASP A 281 14.63 6.32 1.88
CA ASP A 281 13.78 5.76 0.81
C ASP A 281 14.60 5.04 -0.25
N LYS A 282 14.11 3.90 -0.72
CA LYS A 282 14.77 3.10 -1.76
C LYS A 282 13.80 2.80 -2.88
N ILE A 283 14.15 3.19 -4.09
CA ILE A 283 13.39 2.85 -5.32
C ILE A 283 13.31 1.33 -5.50
N ASN A 284 14.35 0.60 -5.11
CA ASN A 284 14.40 -0.85 -5.15
C ASN A 284 14.78 -1.42 -3.77
N PRO A 285 13.80 -1.83 -2.95
CA PRO A 285 14.05 -2.40 -1.63
C PRO A 285 14.41 -3.90 -1.66
N TYR A 286 14.17 -4.59 -2.77
CA TYR A 286 14.25 -6.05 -2.82
C TYR A 286 15.65 -6.63 -2.58
N PRO A 287 16.76 -6.00 -2.97
CA PRO A 287 18.08 -6.52 -2.59
C PRO A 287 18.32 -6.50 -1.07
N TYR A 288 17.83 -5.47 -0.37
CA TYR A 288 17.91 -5.41 1.10
C TYR A 288 17.07 -6.52 1.73
N MET A 289 15.88 -6.76 1.19
CA MET A 289 15.01 -7.84 1.64
C MET A 289 15.65 -9.22 1.41
N LEU A 290 16.24 -9.46 0.24
CA LEU A 290 16.92 -10.72 -0.07
C LEU A 290 18.06 -11.03 0.91
N HIS A 291 18.78 -9.99 1.36
CA HIS A 291 19.89 -10.09 2.30
C HIS A 291 19.49 -9.93 3.77
N SER A 292 18.19 -10.00 4.06
CA SER A 292 17.67 -9.99 5.44
C SER A 292 17.25 -11.39 5.86
N ASP A 293 17.34 -11.63 7.17
CA ASP A 293 16.94 -12.90 7.77
C ASP A 293 15.46 -12.92 8.13
N LEU A 294 14.92 -11.77 8.59
CA LEU A 294 13.51 -11.58 8.89
C LEU A 294 12.99 -10.25 8.34
N CYS A 295 11.77 -10.26 7.82
CA CYS A 295 10.98 -9.07 7.60
C CYS A 295 10.11 -8.80 8.84
N VAL A 296 10.25 -7.64 9.47
CA VAL A 296 9.55 -7.31 10.71
C VAL A 296 8.60 -6.14 10.48
N SER A 297 7.33 -6.30 10.85
CA SER A 297 6.33 -5.25 10.80
C SER A 297 5.73 -5.01 12.19
N LEU A 298 5.85 -3.78 12.68
CA LEU A 298 5.28 -3.34 13.96
C LEU A 298 3.97 -2.56 13.78
N SER A 299 3.34 -2.67 12.61
CA SER A 299 2.16 -1.88 12.24
C SER A 299 1.00 -2.08 13.22
N THR A 300 0.22 -1.03 13.47
CA THR A 300 -1.04 -1.14 14.23
C THR A 300 -2.16 -1.70 13.39
N THR A 301 -2.09 -1.50 12.08
CA THR A 301 -3.10 -1.92 11.11
C THR A 301 -2.52 -2.01 9.72
N GLU A 302 -3.00 -2.98 8.97
CA GLU A 302 -2.75 -3.17 7.53
C GLU A 302 -4.01 -3.79 6.90
N ALA A 303 -4.35 -3.36 5.70
CA ALA A 303 -5.43 -3.98 4.94
C ALA A 303 -4.95 -5.25 4.21
N CYS A 304 -3.82 -5.12 3.50
CA CYS A 304 -3.14 -6.20 2.78
C CYS A 304 -1.67 -5.80 2.61
N PRO A 305 -0.79 -6.18 3.55
CA PRO A 305 0.59 -5.72 3.54
C PRO A 305 1.37 -6.34 2.37
N MET A 306 1.63 -5.55 1.34
CA MET A 306 2.38 -5.96 0.14
C MET A 306 3.73 -6.58 0.50
N ILE A 307 4.43 -5.96 1.46
CA ILE A 307 5.75 -6.39 1.93
C ILE A 307 5.77 -7.87 2.37
N PHE A 308 4.67 -8.43 2.89
CA PHE A 308 4.64 -9.82 3.34
C PHE A 308 4.73 -10.80 2.17
N ASN A 309 3.97 -10.55 1.11
CA ASN A 309 4.05 -11.39 -0.07
C ASN A 309 5.35 -11.14 -0.86
N GLU A 310 5.86 -9.90 -0.87
CA GLU A 310 7.17 -9.58 -1.46
C GLU A 310 8.31 -10.32 -0.73
N ALA A 311 8.28 -10.34 0.60
CA ALA A 311 9.25 -11.09 1.43
C ALA A 311 9.20 -12.59 1.14
N ARG A 312 8.01 -13.14 0.98
CA ARG A 312 7.83 -14.57 0.67
C ARG A 312 8.35 -14.96 -0.71
N VAL A 313 8.18 -14.10 -1.72
CA VAL A 313 8.78 -14.32 -3.05
C VAL A 313 10.31 -14.47 -2.96
N LEU A 314 10.91 -13.88 -1.94
CA LEU A 314 12.34 -13.94 -1.65
C LEU A 314 12.72 -14.92 -0.52
N ASN A 315 11.79 -15.75 -0.07
CA ASN A 315 11.99 -16.71 1.03
C ASN A 315 12.44 -16.05 2.35
N VAL A 316 11.90 -14.86 2.65
CA VAL A 316 12.17 -14.16 3.91
C VAL A 316 10.98 -14.31 4.85
N PRO A 317 11.12 -14.96 6.00
CA PRO A 317 10.04 -15.13 6.95
C PRO A 317 9.66 -13.81 7.64
N ILE A 318 8.44 -13.76 8.17
CA ILE A 318 7.83 -12.54 8.66
C ILE A 318 7.59 -12.65 10.17
N VAL A 319 7.96 -11.60 10.90
CA VAL A 319 7.51 -11.38 12.29
C VAL A 319 6.66 -10.11 12.29
N THR A 320 5.45 -10.19 12.81
CA THR A 320 4.52 -9.05 12.79
C THR A 320 3.69 -8.95 14.05
N THR A 321 3.25 -7.73 14.34
CA THR A 321 2.22 -7.49 15.35
C THR A 321 0.86 -8.08 14.96
N ASP A 322 0.01 -8.27 15.95
CA ASP A 322 -1.31 -8.91 15.87
C ASP A 322 -2.42 -7.96 15.38
N PHE A 323 -2.16 -7.18 14.33
CA PHE A 323 -3.21 -6.37 13.72
C PHE A 323 -4.27 -7.26 13.03
N GLY A 324 -5.45 -6.72 12.82
CA GLY A 324 -6.64 -7.49 12.47
C GLY A 324 -6.50 -8.47 11.29
N SER A 325 -5.82 -8.08 10.20
CA SER A 325 -5.61 -8.98 9.05
C SER A 325 -4.34 -9.84 9.15
N ALA A 326 -3.52 -9.72 10.20
CA ALA A 326 -2.20 -10.37 10.29
C ALA A 326 -2.26 -11.89 10.07
N ASN A 327 -3.19 -12.57 10.76
CA ASN A 327 -3.36 -14.02 10.67
C ASN A 327 -3.90 -14.52 9.31
N GLU A 328 -4.42 -13.61 8.46
CA GLU A 328 -4.79 -13.94 7.09
C GLU A 328 -3.55 -14.11 6.21
N PHE A 329 -2.49 -13.37 6.54
CA PHE A 329 -1.26 -13.35 5.76
C PHE A 329 -0.12 -14.17 6.38
N VAL A 330 -0.04 -14.33 7.70
CA VAL A 330 1.04 -15.05 8.39
C VAL A 330 0.44 -16.19 9.20
N THR A 331 0.95 -17.40 9.00
CA THR A 331 0.57 -18.57 9.80
C THR A 331 1.60 -18.76 10.90
N ASN A 332 1.18 -18.48 12.13
CA ASN A 332 2.05 -18.45 13.31
C ASN A 332 2.83 -19.76 13.50
N GLY A 333 4.16 -19.66 13.63
CA GLY A 333 5.07 -20.79 13.80
C GLY A 333 5.33 -21.63 12.54
N ILE A 334 4.76 -21.24 11.38
CA ILE A 334 4.94 -21.98 10.11
C ILE A 334 5.76 -21.15 9.12
N ASP A 335 5.27 -19.98 8.71
CA ASP A 335 5.94 -19.11 7.73
C ASP A 335 6.34 -17.74 8.34
N GLY A 336 6.18 -17.63 9.64
CA GLY A 336 6.48 -16.43 10.42
C GLY A 336 5.80 -16.48 11.78
N PHE A 337 5.72 -15.31 12.42
CA PHE A 337 5.08 -15.14 13.71
C PHE A 337 4.18 -13.90 13.75
N VAL A 338 3.03 -14.07 14.39
CA VAL A 338 2.10 -13.00 14.76
C VAL A 338 2.01 -12.94 16.27
N CYS A 339 2.37 -11.83 16.89
CA CYS A 339 2.35 -11.69 18.33
C CYS A 339 2.09 -10.24 18.76
N PRO A 340 1.67 -10.01 20.01
CA PRO A 340 1.63 -8.65 20.58
C PRO A 340 2.98 -7.96 20.47
N ILE A 341 2.97 -6.63 20.37
CA ILE A 341 4.22 -5.86 20.26
C ILE A 341 5.19 -6.09 21.44
N ALA A 342 4.66 -6.39 22.61
CA ALA A 342 5.45 -6.70 23.80
C ALA A 342 6.28 -7.98 23.66
N ASP A 343 5.84 -8.92 22.83
CA ASP A 343 6.46 -10.23 22.67
C ASP A 343 7.41 -10.29 21.46
N ILE A 344 7.52 -9.18 20.68
CA ILE A 344 8.34 -9.14 19.45
C ILE A 344 9.82 -9.43 19.76
N ALA A 345 10.36 -8.88 20.86
CA ALA A 345 11.75 -9.11 21.26
C ALA A 345 11.99 -10.59 21.62
N ASP A 346 11.05 -11.22 22.30
CA ASP A 346 11.11 -12.65 22.66
C ASP A 346 11.12 -13.52 21.41
N VAL A 347 10.16 -13.30 20.53
CA VAL A 347 10.03 -14.07 19.28
C VAL A 347 11.26 -13.94 18.40
N ILE A 348 11.78 -12.72 18.21
CA ILE A 348 13.00 -12.51 17.43
C ILE A 348 14.19 -13.21 18.10
N SER A 349 14.33 -13.11 19.43
CA SER A 349 15.41 -13.78 20.19
C SER A 349 15.36 -15.29 20.01
N ASP A 350 14.17 -15.90 20.12
CA ASP A 350 13.98 -17.34 19.93
C ASP A 350 14.37 -17.77 18.52
N VAL A 351 13.98 -17.01 17.48
CA VAL A 351 14.35 -17.31 16.09
C VAL A 351 15.87 -17.17 15.88
N CYS A 352 16.52 -16.16 16.48
CA CYS A 352 17.97 -15.98 16.40
C CYS A 352 18.75 -17.13 17.06
N LEU A 353 18.26 -17.63 18.20
CA LEU A 353 18.94 -18.68 18.98
C LEU A 353 18.65 -20.10 18.47
N ASN A 354 17.54 -20.30 17.77
CA ASN A 354 17.10 -21.61 17.28
C ASN A 354 17.24 -21.71 15.75
N ILE A 355 18.40 -22.18 15.30
CA ILE A 355 18.70 -22.29 13.87
C ILE A 355 17.75 -23.24 13.11
N ASP A 356 17.24 -24.29 13.77
CA ASP A 356 16.32 -25.23 13.13
C ASP A 356 14.93 -24.60 12.95
N LEU A 357 14.47 -23.83 13.92
CA LEU A 357 13.25 -23.03 13.82
C LEU A 357 13.38 -22.03 12.67
N TYR A 358 14.49 -21.27 12.64
CA TYR A 358 14.75 -20.28 11.58
C TYR A 358 14.72 -20.93 10.18
N LYS A 359 15.47 -22.03 9.99
CA LYS A 359 15.49 -22.77 8.72
C LYS A 359 14.10 -23.27 8.32
N SER A 360 13.35 -23.81 9.27
CA SER A 360 12.00 -24.31 9.03
C SER A 360 11.03 -23.23 8.56
N ILE A 361 10.99 -22.07 9.24
CA ILE A 361 10.11 -20.98 8.85
C ILE A 361 10.55 -20.33 7.54
N ARG A 362 11.86 -20.24 7.28
CA ARG A 362 12.41 -19.69 6.04
C ARG A 362 12.05 -20.56 4.83
N GLU A 363 12.19 -21.88 4.94
CA GLU A 363 11.81 -22.82 3.89
C GLU A 363 10.31 -22.73 3.57
N LYS A 364 9.48 -22.71 4.61
CA LYS A 364 8.01 -22.65 4.45
C LYS A 364 7.50 -21.30 3.98
N SER A 365 8.22 -20.20 4.26
CA SER A 365 7.86 -18.85 3.85
C SER A 365 7.68 -18.77 2.33
N GLY A 366 8.62 -19.28 1.54
CA GLY A 366 8.55 -19.26 0.07
C GLY A 366 7.46 -20.13 -0.54
N THR A 367 6.86 -21.06 0.21
CA THR A 367 5.81 -21.95 -0.29
C THR A 367 4.39 -21.43 0.00
N ARG A 368 4.27 -20.39 0.81
CA ARG A 368 2.97 -19.94 1.36
C ARG A 368 2.49 -18.59 0.88
N TYR A 369 3.13 -17.98 -0.11
CA TYR A 369 2.61 -16.73 -0.65
C TYR A 369 1.31 -17.00 -1.43
N ILE A 370 0.44 -15.99 -1.46
CA ILE A 370 -0.82 -16.05 -2.19
C ILE A 370 -0.50 -16.03 -3.68
N VAL A 371 -0.61 -17.19 -4.33
CA VAL A 371 -0.20 -17.38 -5.71
C VAL A 371 -1.06 -16.55 -6.66
N ASN A 372 -0.43 -15.83 -7.57
CA ASN A 372 -1.10 -15.03 -8.59
C ASN A 372 -2.19 -15.79 -9.37
N ASN A 373 -2.05 -17.09 -9.56
CA ASN A 373 -3.08 -17.90 -10.22
C ASN A 373 -4.42 -17.91 -9.47
N THR A 374 -4.39 -17.91 -8.14
CA THR A 374 -5.60 -17.80 -7.31
C THR A 374 -6.21 -16.42 -7.45
N ILE A 375 -5.38 -15.38 -7.35
CA ILE A 375 -5.80 -13.98 -7.51
C ILE A 375 -6.36 -13.76 -8.93
N ARG A 376 -5.73 -14.33 -9.96
CA ARG A 376 -6.20 -14.26 -11.35
C ARG A 376 -7.58 -14.87 -11.52
N LYS A 377 -7.86 -16.04 -10.91
CA LYS A 377 -9.18 -16.67 -10.96
C LYS A 377 -10.24 -15.78 -10.28
N GLN A 378 -9.94 -15.24 -9.10
CA GLN A 378 -10.83 -14.30 -8.41
C GLN A 378 -11.10 -13.08 -9.28
N LEU A 379 -10.05 -12.50 -9.86
CA LEU A 379 -10.14 -11.33 -10.72
C LEU A 379 -11.02 -11.58 -11.96
N LEU A 380 -10.77 -12.67 -12.69
CA LEU A 380 -11.55 -13.02 -13.87
C LEU A 380 -13.02 -13.26 -13.56
N SER A 381 -13.35 -13.78 -12.36
CA SER A 381 -14.74 -13.95 -11.93
C SER A 381 -15.46 -12.60 -11.72
N ILE A 382 -14.73 -11.54 -11.49
CA ILE A 382 -15.28 -10.18 -11.29
C ILE A 382 -15.30 -9.39 -12.60
N LEU A 383 -14.31 -9.63 -13.47
CA LEU A 383 -14.11 -8.88 -14.70
C LEU A 383 -14.85 -9.49 -15.92
N ASN A 384 -15.27 -10.72 -15.87
CA ASN A 384 -16.12 -11.34 -16.89
C ASN A 384 -17.60 -11.09 -16.61
#